data_afb1c3dd553e13e46b487089de7c5413
#
_entry.id   afb1c3dd553e13e46b487089de7c5413
#
_cell.length_a   1.000
_cell.length_b   1.000
_cell.length_c   1.000
_cell.angle_alpha   90.00
_cell.angle_beta   90.00
_cell.angle_gamma   90.00
#
_symmetry.space_group_name_H-M   'P 1'
#
loop_
_entity.id
_entity.type
_entity.pdbx_description
1 polymer ?
#
loop_
_entity_poly.entity_id
_entity_poly.type
_entity_poly.pdbx_seq_one_letter_code
_entity_poly.pdbx_strand_id
1 'polypeptide(L)'
;MPKTAHKVVVIGHRNPDTDSICSAIAYAELKNKTSSLVCEARRAGRMNQETEFVLRRFGVQPPRMCTDVNPKIRDVDYREMPGIPGSTSLRKAWQIMRDQQIDTLPITSADNELEGVITVKDIATANMDIFDTGVLAKSKTTYKNILDTLGGTMVVGDESAVCTTGHIKIGTATPEMLESNVEKGDIVILTNRYESQLCAIEKEASLLIICNGAKVGRTIQRIAEETGVAIMTVACDSYAAG
;
A
#
# COMPACT_ATOMS: atom_id res chain seq x y z
N MET A 1 14.66 -17.82 -3.90
CA MET A 1 15.24 -18.85 -3.02
C MET A 1 14.91 -20.22 -3.57
N PRO A 2 15.80 -21.25 -3.48
CA PRO A 2 15.46 -22.58 -3.95
C PRO A 2 14.27 -23.10 -3.14
N LYS A 3 13.21 -23.57 -3.83
CA LYS A 3 12.07 -24.24 -3.19
C LYS A 3 12.64 -25.37 -2.34
N THR A 4 12.52 -25.27 -1.02
CA THR A 4 12.83 -26.36 -0.11
C THR A 4 11.94 -27.54 -0.50
N ALA A 5 12.56 -28.68 -0.83
CA ALA A 5 11.81 -29.87 -1.21
C ALA A 5 10.79 -30.16 -0.10
N HIS A 6 9.50 -30.14 -0.45
CA HIS A 6 8.43 -30.44 0.50
C HIS A 6 8.64 -31.84 1.04
N LYS A 7 8.90 -31.93 2.35
CA LYS A 7 8.98 -33.23 3.04
C LYS A 7 7.58 -33.79 3.21
N VAL A 8 7.35 -35.01 2.72
CA VAL A 8 6.10 -35.74 2.93
C VAL A 8 6.18 -36.46 4.27
N VAL A 9 5.27 -36.15 5.17
CA VAL A 9 5.19 -36.82 6.47
C VAL A 9 4.36 -38.10 6.33
N VAL A 10 4.95 -39.23 6.71
CA VAL A 10 4.28 -40.53 6.79
C VAL A 10 3.94 -40.80 8.27
N ILE A 11 2.67 -40.86 8.57
CA ILE A 11 2.19 -40.94 9.94
C ILE A 11 1.05 -41.95 10.06
N GLY A 12 1.04 -42.73 11.12
CA GLY A 12 -0.04 -43.67 11.44
C GLY A 12 -1.13 -43.04 12.31
N HIS A 13 -1.91 -43.82 13.00
CA HIS A 13 -3.03 -43.36 13.83
C HIS A 13 -2.56 -42.67 15.14
N ARG A 14 -3.52 -41.99 15.81
CA ARG A 14 -3.24 -41.12 16.97
C ARG A 14 -2.65 -41.82 18.18
N ASN A 15 -3.07 -43.06 18.44
CA ASN A 15 -2.56 -43.92 19.51
C ASN A 15 -1.68 -45.00 18.92
N PRO A 16 -0.43 -44.70 18.52
CA PRO A 16 0.36 -45.60 17.69
C PRO A 16 0.78 -46.87 18.47
N ASP A 17 0.47 -47.98 17.89
CA ASP A 17 0.99 -49.29 18.26
C ASP A 17 2.25 -49.65 17.45
N THR A 18 2.76 -50.86 17.66
CA THR A 18 3.98 -51.32 16.97
C THR A 18 3.80 -51.38 15.46
N ASP A 19 2.64 -51.82 14.97
CA ASP A 19 2.33 -51.88 13.55
C ASP A 19 2.32 -50.44 12.93
N SER A 20 1.59 -49.55 13.55
CA SER A 20 1.50 -48.14 13.11
C SER A 20 2.88 -47.48 12.95
N ILE A 21 3.77 -47.68 13.91
CA ILE A 21 5.13 -47.10 13.89
C ILE A 21 6.02 -47.77 12.85
N CYS A 22 6.04 -49.09 12.85
CA CYS A 22 6.88 -49.86 11.93
C CYS A 22 6.44 -49.66 10.47
N SER A 23 5.14 -49.62 10.20
CA SER A 23 4.59 -49.38 8.85
C SER A 23 4.94 -47.98 8.38
N ALA A 24 4.86 -46.96 9.22
CA ALA A 24 5.25 -45.58 8.86
C ALA A 24 6.74 -45.48 8.50
N ILE A 25 7.62 -46.15 9.26
CA ILE A 25 9.06 -46.17 9.00
C ILE A 25 9.33 -46.92 7.67
N ALA A 26 8.79 -48.10 7.49
CA ALA A 26 9.00 -48.90 6.32
C ALA A 26 8.49 -48.24 5.03
N TYR A 27 7.32 -47.60 5.10
CA TYR A 27 6.74 -46.90 3.96
C TYR A 27 7.51 -45.67 3.59
N ALA A 28 7.95 -44.85 4.57
CA ALA A 28 8.80 -43.70 4.31
C ALA A 28 10.12 -44.11 3.62
N GLU A 29 10.76 -45.17 4.10
CA GLU A 29 11.98 -45.72 3.50
C GLU A 29 11.74 -46.26 2.08
N LEU A 30 10.64 -46.98 1.87
CA LEU A 30 10.26 -47.46 0.53
C LEU A 30 10.08 -46.28 -0.45
N LYS A 31 9.35 -45.26 -0.05
CA LYS A 31 9.11 -44.06 -0.89
C LYS A 31 10.39 -43.31 -1.18
N ASN A 32 11.28 -43.15 -0.21
CA ASN A 32 12.59 -42.51 -0.41
C ASN A 32 13.47 -43.27 -1.42
N LYS A 33 13.30 -44.61 -1.53
CA LYS A 33 14.04 -45.43 -2.48
C LYS A 33 13.41 -45.53 -3.87
N THR A 34 12.07 -45.40 -3.94
CA THR A 34 11.31 -45.66 -5.19
C THR A 34 10.74 -44.43 -5.85
N SER A 35 10.88 -43.24 -5.23
CA SER A 35 10.37 -41.99 -5.78
C SER A 35 11.32 -40.84 -5.49
N SER A 36 11.07 -39.69 -6.12
CA SER A 36 11.80 -38.43 -5.88
C SER A 36 11.32 -37.68 -4.63
N LEU A 37 10.36 -38.21 -3.88
CA LEU A 37 9.80 -37.60 -2.68
C LEU A 37 10.77 -37.76 -1.51
N VAL A 38 10.87 -36.74 -0.67
CA VAL A 38 11.59 -36.82 0.61
C VAL A 38 10.55 -37.14 1.68
N CYS A 39 10.47 -38.41 2.09
CA CYS A 39 9.51 -38.90 3.08
C CYS A 39 10.16 -39.01 4.46
N GLU A 40 9.47 -38.57 5.51
CA GLU A 40 9.90 -38.68 6.90
C GLU A 40 8.83 -39.35 7.73
N ALA A 41 9.18 -40.46 8.39
CA ALA A 41 8.28 -41.12 9.33
C ALA A 41 8.08 -40.27 10.59
N ARG A 42 6.86 -40.09 11.02
CA ARG A 42 6.48 -39.39 12.26
C ARG A 42 5.48 -40.24 13.05
N ARG A 43 5.29 -39.92 14.32
CA ARG A 43 4.28 -40.53 15.18
C ARG A 43 3.30 -39.50 15.72
N ALA A 44 2.03 -39.89 15.85
CA ALA A 44 0.96 -39.01 16.32
C ALA A 44 0.75 -39.07 17.85
N GLY A 45 1.45 -39.98 18.54
CA GLY A 45 1.29 -40.15 19.98
C GLY A 45 2.49 -40.80 20.65
N ARG A 46 2.34 -41.14 21.91
CA ARG A 46 3.38 -41.86 22.69
C ARG A 46 3.49 -43.30 22.21
N MET A 47 4.71 -43.82 22.14
CA MET A 47 4.97 -45.23 21.87
C MET A 47 4.70 -46.06 23.11
N ASN A 48 4.30 -47.32 22.94
CA ASN A 48 4.22 -48.30 24.00
C ASN A 48 5.56 -49.01 24.19
N GLN A 49 5.68 -49.78 25.27
CA GLN A 49 6.93 -50.50 25.63
C GLN A 49 7.31 -51.54 24.56
N GLU A 50 6.33 -52.21 23.97
CA GLU A 50 6.55 -53.17 22.90
C GLU A 50 7.22 -52.50 21.68
N THR A 51 6.68 -51.38 21.21
CA THR A 51 7.28 -50.60 20.12
C THR A 51 8.71 -50.17 20.42
N GLU A 52 8.96 -49.68 21.65
CA GLU A 52 10.31 -49.30 22.10
C GLU A 52 11.25 -50.50 22.10
N PHE A 53 10.80 -51.66 22.53
CA PHE A 53 11.59 -52.88 22.52
C PHE A 53 11.93 -53.29 21.08
N VAL A 54 10.94 -53.30 20.15
CA VAL A 54 11.15 -53.68 18.75
C VAL A 54 12.15 -52.73 18.11
N LEU A 55 11.94 -51.42 18.17
CA LEU A 55 12.84 -50.44 17.57
C LEU A 55 14.30 -50.58 18.11
N ARG A 56 14.45 -50.79 19.41
CA ARG A 56 15.74 -51.01 20.05
C ARG A 56 16.40 -52.31 19.56
N ARG A 57 15.61 -53.37 19.46
CA ARG A 57 16.09 -54.69 18.99
C ARG A 57 16.66 -54.66 17.58
N PHE A 58 16.07 -53.82 16.72
CA PHE A 58 16.49 -53.68 15.33
C PHE A 58 17.40 -52.45 15.07
N GLY A 59 17.78 -51.72 16.12
CA GLY A 59 18.66 -50.56 15.99
C GLY A 59 18.03 -49.37 15.23
N VAL A 60 16.68 -49.30 15.19
CA VAL A 60 15.95 -48.24 14.46
C VAL A 60 15.63 -47.07 15.41
N GLN A 61 15.93 -45.87 14.95
CA GLN A 61 15.63 -44.66 15.75
C GLN A 61 14.12 -44.40 15.78
N PRO A 62 13.57 -44.07 16.96
CA PRO A 62 12.16 -43.71 17.10
C PRO A 62 11.78 -42.50 16.24
N PRO A 63 10.64 -42.57 15.49
CA PRO A 63 10.16 -41.41 14.73
C PRO A 63 9.83 -40.24 15.66
N ARG A 64 10.14 -39.01 15.21
CA ARG A 64 9.80 -37.80 15.95
C ARG A 64 8.28 -37.64 16.07
N MET A 65 7.83 -37.07 17.16
CA MET A 65 6.42 -36.75 17.35
C MET A 65 5.97 -35.64 16.40
N CYS A 66 4.84 -35.84 15.77
CA CYS A 66 4.15 -34.81 14.99
C CYS A 66 3.09 -34.16 15.88
N THR A 67 3.33 -32.93 16.30
CA THR A 67 2.45 -32.18 17.20
C THR A 67 1.48 -31.29 16.46
N ASP A 68 1.79 -30.96 15.18
CA ASP A 68 1.01 -30.05 14.37
C ASP A 68 1.14 -30.42 12.90
N VAL A 69 -0.01 -30.55 12.23
CA VAL A 69 -0.13 -30.81 10.79
C VAL A 69 -0.78 -29.65 10.02
N ASN A 70 -1.04 -28.52 10.71
CA ASN A 70 -1.61 -27.37 10.05
C ASN A 70 -0.62 -26.78 9.04
N PRO A 71 -1.10 -26.27 7.89
CA PRO A 71 -0.27 -25.59 6.95
C PRO A 71 0.36 -24.35 7.60
N LYS A 72 1.63 -24.12 7.32
CA LYS A 72 2.38 -22.95 7.79
C LYS A 72 2.54 -21.96 6.65
N ILE A 73 2.79 -20.69 6.97
CA ILE A 73 3.01 -19.65 5.95
C ILE A 73 4.10 -20.07 4.94
N ARG A 74 5.16 -20.75 5.39
CA ARG A 74 6.21 -21.28 4.50
C ARG A 74 5.75 -22.37 3.52
N ASP A 75 4.59 -22.98 3.78
CA ASP A 75 4.03 -24.07 2.95
C ASP A 75 3.05 -23.52 1.90
N VAL A 76 2.80 -22.20 1.91
CA VAL A 76 1.90 -21.52 0.98
C VAL A 76 2.74 -20.77 -0.06
N ASP A 77 2.35 -20.90 -1.32
CA ASP A 77 2.91 -20.04 -2.37
C ASP A 77 2.41 -18.60 -2.14
N TYR A 78 3.30 -17.69 -1.81
CA TYR A 78 2.99 -16.27 -1.68
C TYR A 78 3.90 -15.43 -2.56
N ARG A 79 3.39 -14.30 -2.98
CA ARG A 79 4.15 -13.32 -3.72
C ARG A 79 4.80 -12.34 -2.74
N GLU A 80 6.12 -12.23 -2.79
CA GLU A 80 6.83 -11.18 -2.06
C GLU A 80 6.54 -9.83 -2.72
N MET A 81 6.11 -8.87 -1.91
CA MET A 81 5.79 -7.53 -2.37
C MET A 81 6.37 -6.49 -1.43
N PRO A 82 7.15 -5.53 -1.96
CA PRO A 82 7.62 -4.42 -1.15
C PRO A 82 6.43 -3.54 -0.74
N GLY A 83 6.46 -3.06 0.51
CA GLY A 83 5.51 -2.06 0.97
C GLY A 83 5.79 -0.69 0.34
N ILE A 84 4.79 0.17 0.37
CA ILE A 84 4.90 1.57 -0.03
C ILE A 84 4.76 2.47 1.19
N PRO A 85 5.45 3.63 1.24
CA PRO A 85 5.25 4.61 2.31
C PRO A 85 3.82 5.15 2.35
N GLY A 86 3.29 5.45 3.54
CA GLY A 86 1.97 6.06 3.71
C GLY A 86 1.84 7.45 3.08
N SER A 87 2.95 8.12 2.79
CA SER A 87 2.99 9.38 2.04
C SER A 87 2.82 9.23 0.52
N THR A 88 2.73 8.00 0.00
CA THR A 88 2.53 7.74 -1.43
C THR A 88 1.15 8.22 -1.87
N SER A 89 1.07 9.00 -2.98
CA SER A 89 -0.20 9.46 -3.52
C SER A 89 -1.06 8.28 -4.02
N LEU A 90 -2.40 8.42 -3.95
CA LEU A 90 -3.34 7.40 -4.46
C LEU A 90 -3.11 7.11 -5.95
N ARG A 91 -2.79 8.12 -6.75
CA ARG A 91 -2.43 7.96 -8.16
C ARG A 91 -1.21 7.06 -8.35
N LYS A 92 -0.17 7.23 -7.53
CA LYS A 92 1.04 6.40 -7.59
C LYS A 92 0.76 4.98 -7.12
N ALA A 93 -0.01 4.81 -6.04
CA ALA A 93 -0.45 3.51 -5.56
C ALA A 93 -1.25 2.75 -6.63
N TRP A 94 -2.22 3.40 -7.27
CA TRP A 94 -2.97 2.86 -8.40
C TRP A 94 -2.07 2.43 -9.56
N GLN A 95 -1.09 3.26 -9.92
CA GLN A 95 -0.14 2.95 -10.99
C GLN A 95 0.65 1.66 -10.69
N ILE A 96 1.14 1.52 -9.44
CA ILE A 96 1.84 0.32 -8.98
C ILE A 96 0.93 -0.92 -9.03
N MET A 97 -0.31 -0.80 -8.52
CA MET A 97 -1.28 -1.90 -8.56
C MET A 97 -1.53 -2.39 -9.99
N ARG A 98 -1.77 -1.46 -10.91
CA ARG A 98 -2.00 -1.76 -12.32
C ARG A 98 -0.80 -2.42 -12.98
N ASP A 99 0.39 -1.84 -12.82
CA ASP A 99 1.61 -2.31 -13.47
C ASP A 99 2.03 -3.71 -12.95
N GLN A 100 1.74 -3.99 -11.68
CA GLN A 100 2.01 -5.28 -11.06
C GLN A 100 0.85 -6.27 -11.09
N GLN A 101 -0.32 -5.85 -11.60
CA GLN A 101 -1.55 -6.66 -11.64
C GLN A 101 -1.95 -7.20 -10.26
N ILE A 102 -2.08 -6.31 -9.29
CA ILE A 102 -2.45 -6.59 -7.90
C ILE A 102 -3.55 -5.66 -7.44
N ASP A 103 -4.36 -6.12 -6.51
CA ASP A 103 -5.52 -5.39 -5.97
C ASP A 103 -5.29 -4.82 -4.58
N THR A 104 -4.13 -5.10 -4.00
CA THR A 104 -3.79 -4.71 -2.63
C THR A 104 -2.30 -4.39 -2.53
N LEU A 105 -1.98 -3.29 -1.85
CA LEU A 105 -0.61 -2.89 -1.53
C LEU A 105 -0.43 -2.76 -0.02
N PRO A 106 0.63 -3.31 0.58
CA PRO A 106 0.99 -3.04 1.96
C PRO A 106 1.55 -1.63 2.10
N ILE A 107 1.17 -0.95 3.18
CA ILE A 107 1.73 0.33 3.59
C ILE A 107 2.71 0.05 4.73
N THR A 108 3.94 0.53 4.59
CA THR A 108 5.00 0.27 5.57
C THR A 108 5.68 1.54 6.03
N SER A 109 6.19 1.51 7.27
CA SER A 109 7.09 2.51 7.81
C SER A 109 8.47 2.49 7.14
N ALA A 110 9.33 3.46 7.49
CA ALA A 110 10.73 3.49 7.07
C ALA A 110 11.52 2.24 7.55
N ASP A 111 11.12 1.64 8.67
CA ASP A 111 11.72 0.43 9.24
C ASP A 111 11.09 -0.86 8.67
N ASN A 112 10.29 -0.74 7.59
CA ASN A 112 9.59 -1.84 6.92
C ASN A 112 8.57 -2.57 7.81
N GLU A 113 8.01 -1.90 8.81
CA GLU A 113 6.91 -2.41 9.61
C GLU A 113 5.58 -2.14 8.94
N LEU A 114 4.66 -3.11 8.97
CA LEU A 114 3.33 -2.99 8.37
C LEU A 114 2.48 -2.00 9.16
N GLU A 115 2.12 -0.88 8.53
CA GLU A 115 1.21 0.14 9.10
C GLU A 115 -0.23 -0.03 8.62
N GLY A 116 -0.42 -0.60 7.44
CA GLY A 116 -1.74 -0.81 6.87
C GLY A 116 -1.71 -1.46 5.50
N VAL A 117 -2.86 -1.49 4.88
CA VAL A 117 -3.02 -1.94 3.48
C VAL A 117 -3.96 -0.98 2.75
N ILE A 118 -3.69 -0.77 1.47
CA ILE A 118 -4.59 -0.06 0.57
C ILE A 118 -5.06 -1.00 -0.52
N THR A 119 -6.34 -0.94 -0.85
CA THR A 119 -6.98 -1.77 -1.87
C THR A 119 -7.53 -0.93 -3.02
N VAL A 120 -7.82 -1.57 -4.16
CA VAL A 120 -8.55 -0.93 -5.27
C VAL A 120 -9.89 -0.35 -4.81
N LYS A 121 -10.56 -1.00 -3.85
CA LYS A 121 -11.81 -0.49 -3.28
C LYS A 121 -11.62 0.85 -2.56
N ASP A 122 -10.53 1.00 -1.80
CA ASP A 122 -10.25 2.26 -1.10
C ASP A 122 -10.01 3.40 -2.08
N ILE A 123 -9.26 3.13 -3.16
CA ILE A 123 -9.03 4.09 -4.23
C ILE A 123 -10.35 4.45 -4.94
N ALA A 124 -11.19 3.45 -5.25
CA ALA A 124 -12.49 3.69 -5.88
C ALA A 124 -13.42 4.50 -4.96
N THR A 125 -13.45 4.22 -3.67
CA THR A 125 -14.23 4.98 -2.69
C THR A 125 -13.77 6.43 -2.64
N ALA A 126 -12.46 6.67 -2.54
CA ALA A 126 -11.92 8.03 -2.52
C ALA A 126 -12.27 8.83 -3.79
N ASN A 127 -12.31 8.16 -4.97
CA ASN A 127 -12.73 8.80 -6.22
C ASN A 127 -14.24 9.03 -6.33
N MET A 128 -15.05 8.25 -5.63
CA MET A 128 -16.51 8.42 -5.64
C MET A 128 -17.00 9.48 -4.64
N ASP A 129 -16.21 9.77 -3.62
CA ASP A 129 -16.47 10.84 -2.65
C ASP A 129 -16.11 12.23 -3.20
N ILE A 130 -16.49 12.47 -4.45
CA ILE A 130 -16.21 13.69 -5.21
C ILE A 130 -16.72 14.98 -4.52
N PHE A 131 -17.66 14.85 -3.59
CA PHE A 131 -18.19 15.97 -2.82
C PHE A 131 -17.33 16.34 -1.60
N ASP A 132 -16.35 15.50 -1.22
CA ASP A 132 -15.43 15.82 -0.14
C ASP A 132 -14.26 16.67 -0.64
N THR A 133 -14.53 17.92 -0.94
CA THR A 133 -13.52 18.88 -1.42
C THR A 133 -12.46 19.23 -0.37
N GLY A 134 -12.65 18.83 0.89
CA GLY A 134 -11.69 19.03 2.00
C GLY A 134 -10.70 17.87 2.18
N VAL A 135 -10.67 16.88 1.29
CA VAL A 135 -9.86 15.67 1.41
C VAL A 135 -8.36 15.96 1.58
N LEU A 136 -7.80 16.95 0.89
CA LEU A 136 -6.38 17.27 0.95
C LEU A 136 -5.97 17.81 2.33
N ALA A 137 -6.83 18.61 2.96
CA ALA A 137 -6.61 19.10 4.32
C ALA A 137 -6.73 17.98 5.35
N LYS A 138 -7.75 17.12 5.24
CA LYS A 138 -7.98 15.96 6.12
C LYS A 138 -6.81 14.97 6.08
N SER A 139 -6.26 14.71 4.90
CA SER A 139 -5.11 13.82 4.69
C SER A 139 -3.76 14.47 4.94
N LYS A 140 -3.73 15.77 5.27
CA LYS A 140 -2.50 16.55 5.44
C LYS A 140 -1.55 16.42 4.24
N THR A 141 -2.12 16.51 3.04
CA THR A 141 -1.36 16.37 1.78
C THR A 141 -0.33 17.48 1.63
N THR A 142 0.90 17.13 1.26
CA THR A 142 1.96 18.12 0.98
C THR A 142 1.78 18.73 -0.40
N TYR A 143 2.22 19.98 -0.59
CA TYR A 143 2.22 20.61 -1.92
C TYR A 143 3.08 19.83 -2.92
N LYS A 144 4.13 19.17 -2.45
CA LYS A 144 4.94 18.26 -3.26
C LYS A 144 4.13 17.11 -3.84
N ASN A 145 3.26 16.48 -3.04
CA ASN A 145 2.39 15.40 -3.54
C ASN A 145 1.41 15.89 -4.62
N ILE A 146 0.91 17.13 -4.49
CA ILE A 146 0.06 17.75 -5.50
C ILE A 146 0.87 17.99 -6.78
N LEU A 147 2.07 18.57 -6.67
CA LEU A 147 2.98 18.79 -7.79
C LEU A 147 3.33 17.51 -8.53
N ASP A 148 3.73 16.46 -7.80
CA ASP A 148 4.08 15.16 -8.36
C ASP A 148 2.87 14.50 -9.06
N THR A 149 1.68 14.68 -8.49
CA THR A 149 0.44 14.10 -9.05
C THR A 149 0.02 14.81 -10.33
N LEU A 150 0.11 16.14 -10.38
CA LEU A 150 -0.32 16.95 -11.51
C LEU A 150 0.79 17.21 -12.55
N GLY A 151 2.03 16.84 -12.24
CA GLY A 151 3.20 17.14 -13.07
C GLY A 151 3.47 18.64 -13.15
N GLY A 152 3.30 19.34 -12.03
CA GLY A 152 3.38 20.79 -11.94
C GLY A 152 4.76 21.32 -11.55
N THR A 153 4.84 22.65 -11.44
CA THR A 153 6.02 23.37 -10.96
C THR A 153 5.60 24.43 -9.96
N MET A 154 6.30 24.55 -8.84
CA MET A 154 6.09 25.60 -7.85
C MET A 154 6.62 26.94 -8.41
N VAL A 155 5.81 28.00 -8.31
CA VAL A 155 6.15 29.36 -8.72
C VAL A 155 6.39 30.25 -7.51
N VAL A 156 5.56 30.13 -6.48
CA VAL A 156 5.65 30.85 -5.20
C VAL A 156 5.33 29.87 -4.08
N GLY A 157 6.10 29.90 -2.99
CA GLY A 157 5.87 29.10 -1.80
C GLY A 157 6.83 27.93 -1.65
N ASP A 158 6.57 27.08 -0.65
CA ASP A 158 7.40 25.92 -0.27
C ASP A 158 6.69 24.62 -0.61
N GLU A 159 7.34 23.76 -1.38
CA GLU A 159 6.84 22.43 -1.75
C GLU A 159 6.61 21.52 -0.53
N SER A 160 7.33 21.73 0.55
CA SER A 160 7.20 20.97 1.80
C SER A 160 5.98 21.36 2.63
N ALA A 161 5.33 22.49 2.31
CA ALA A 161 4.11 22.93 3.00
C ALA A 161 2.99 21.89 2.89
N VAL A 162 2.13 21.88 3.92
CA VAL A 162 1.05 20.88 4.09
C VAL A 162 -0.31 21.58 4.03
N CYS A 163 -1.24 21.00 3.31
CA CYS A 163 -2.64 21.41 3.35
C CYS A 163 -3.21 21.13 4.76
N THR A 164 -3.62 22.17 5.48
CA THR A 164 -4.12 22.04 6.85
C THR A 164 -5.60 22.40 6.99
N THR A 165 -6.10 23.25 6.09
CA THR A 165 -7.48 23.74 6.08
C THR A 165 -7.95 23.98 4.65
N GLY A 166 -9.21 24.30 4.48
CA GLY A 166 -9.81 24.71 3.22
C GLY A 166 -10.28 23.57 2.33
N HIS A 167 -10.90 23.97 1.26
CA HIS A 167 -11.53 23.12 0.27
C HIS A 167 -10.94 23.35 -1.11
N ILE A 168 -11.05 22.37 -2.00
CA ILE A 168 -10.71 22.55 -3.41
C ILE A 168 -11.86 23.28 -4.09
N LYS A 169 -11.55 24.38 -4.77
CA LYS A 169 -12.48 25.21 -5.54
C LYS A 169 -11.99 25.38 -6.98
N ILE A 170 -12.89 25.19 -7.95
CA ILE A 170 -12.58 25.46 -9.35
C ILE A 170 -13.09 26.87 -9.68
N GLY A 171 -12.20 27.80 -9.95
CA GLY A 171 -12.50 29.20 -10.18
C GLY A 171 -12.86 29.50 -11.64
N THR A 172 -13.92 28.88 -12.15
CA THR A 172 -14.46 29.15 -13.51
C THR A 172 -15.45 30.31 -13.55
N ALA A 173 -15.92 30.75 -12.38
CA ALA A 173 -16.90 31.83 -12.24
C ALA A 173 -16.28 33.24 -12.51
N THR A 174 -17.14 34.26 -12.52
CA THR A 174 -16.70 35.64 -12.55
C THR A 174 -15.98 36.01 -11.24
N PRO A 175 -15.12 37.04 -11.20
CA PRO A 175 -14.44 37.45 -9.99
C PRO A 175 -15.40 37.71 -8.82
N GLU A 176 -16.56 38.34 -9.06
CA GLU A 176 -17.55 38.62 -8.02
C GLU A 176 -18.16 37.35 -7.42
N MET A 177 -18.42 36.34 -8.25
CA MET A 177 -18.89 35.03 -7.77
C MET A 177 -17.77 34.26 -7.08
N LEU A 178 -16.54 34.40 -7.56
CA LEU A 178 -15.40 33.76 -6.92
C LEU A 178 -15.15 34.34 -5.52
N GLU A 179 -15.30 35.65 -5.37
CA GLU A 179 -15.17 36.36 -4.11
C GLU A 179 -16.13 35.84 -3.04
N SER A 180 -17.36 35.48 -3.44
CA SER A 180 -18.38 34.95 -2.52
C SER A 180 -18.18 33.47 -2.18
N ASN A 181 -17.40 32.73 -2.98
CA ASN A 181 -17.25 31.27 -2.88
C ASN A 181 -15.91 30.81 -2.28
N VAL A 182 -14.88 31.67 -2.35
CA VAL A 182 -13.54 31.35 -1.83
C VAL A 182 -13.42 31.81 -0.39
N GLU A 183 -12.95 30.91 0.45
CA GLU A 183 -12.69 31.16 1.87
C GLU A 183 -11.19 31.06 2.15
N LYS A 184 -10.78 31.60 3.29
CA LYS A 184 -9.40 31.53 3.77
C LYS A 184 -8.94 30.07 3.89
N GLY A 185 -7.76 29.80 3.29
CA GLY A 185 -7.16 28.47 3.32
C GLY A 185 -7.59 27.54 2.17
N ASP A 186 -8.52 27.97 1.32
CA ASP A 186 -8.95 27.18 0.15
C ASP A 186 -7.81 26.98 -0.86
N ILE A 187 -7.89 25.88 -1.60
CA ILE A 187 -7.06 25.59 -2.76
C ILE A 187 -7.87 25.94 -4.00
N VAL A 188 -7.40 26.91 -4.79
CA VAL A 188 -8.18 27.44 -5.91
C VAL A 188 -7.52 27.08 -7.25
N ILE A 189 -8.27 26.33 -8.07
CA ILE A 189 -7.85 25.94 -9.43
C ILE A 189 -8.29 27.02 -10.40
N LEU A 190 -7.34 27.65 -11.07
CA LEU A 190 -7.53 28.81 -11.91
C LEU A 190 -6.83 28.65 -13.27
N THR A 191 -7.06 29.61 -14.13
CA THR A 191 -6.37 29.77 -15.40
C THR A 191 -5.66 31.14 -15.47
N ASN A 192 -5.55 31.74 -16.64
CA ASN A 192 -4.80 32.97 -16.90
C ASN A 192 -5.54 34.29 -16.56
N ARG A 193 -6.70 34.25 -15.92
CA ARG A 193 -7.44 35.46 -15.55
C ARG A 193 -6.79 36.17 -14.38
N TYR A 194 -6.24 37.36 -14.62
CA TYR A 194 -5.56 38.14 -13.60
C TYR A 194 -6.46 38.47 -12.40
N GLU A 195 -7.69 38.94 -12.68
CA GLU A 195 -8.66 39.35 -11.67
C GLU A 195 -9.04 38.17 -10.74
N SER A 196 -9.20 36.97 -11.30
CA SER A 196 -9.51 35.77 -10.50
C SER A 196 -8.32 35.35 -9.62
N GLN A 197 -7.08 35.48 -10.14
CA GLN A 197 -5.89 35.20 -9.35
C GLN A 197 -5.74 36.19 -8.19
N LEU A 198 -5.94 37.47 -8.44
CA LEU A 198 -5.89 38.51 -7.42
C LEU A 198 -6.96 38.32 -6.37
N CYS A 199 -8.22 38.07 -6.76
CA CYS A 199 -9.34 37.78 -5.87
C CYS A 199 -9.04 36.61 -4.92
N ALA A 200 -8.51 35.50 -5.45
CA ALA A 200 -8.17 34.34 -4.61
C ALA A 200 -7.06 34.64 -3.61
N ILE A 201 -6.07 35.48 -3.97
CA ILE A 201 -5.03 35.93 -3.06
C ILE A 201 -5.61 36.84 -1.94
N GLU A 202 -6.47 37.79 -2.31
CA GLU A 202 -7.14 38.70 -1.35
C GLU A 202 -8.05 37.93 -0.37
N LYS A 203 -8.60 36.80 -0.79
CA LYS A 203 -9.35 35.88 0.09
C LYS A 203 -8.47 34.97 0.94
N GLU A 204 -7.19 35.16 0.91
CA GLU A 204 -6.22 34.37 1.69
C GLU A 204 -6.32 32.86 1.38
N ALA A 205 -6.48 32.50 0.11
CA ALA A 205 -6.37 31.12 -0.33
C ALA A 205 -4.98 30.55 0.10
N SER A 206 -4.89 29.28 0.39
CA SER A 206 -3.62 28.64 0.76
C SER A 206 -2.75 28.32 -0.46
N LEU A 207 -3.39 27.97 -1.58
CA LEU A 207 -2.71 27.54 -2.80
C LEU A 207 -3.53 27.90 -4.04
N LEU A 208 -2.88 28.48 -5.03
CA LEU A 208 -3.42 28.65 -6.38
C LEU A 208 -2.77 27.62 -7.31
N ILE A 209 -3.60 26.87 -8.02
CA ILE A 209 -3.18 25.92 -9.08
C ILE A 209 -3.53 26.56 -10.42
N ILE A 210 -2.54 27.02 -11.17
CA ILE A 210 -2.72 27.68 -12.46
C ILE A 210 -2.57 26.67 -13.58
N CYS A 211 -3.68 26.41 -14.27
CA CYS A 211 -3.80 25.38 -15.30
C CYS A 211 -3.37 25.83 -16.71
N ASN A 212 -3.34 24.86 -17.66
CA ASN A 212 -3.03 25.04 -19.07
C ASN A 212 -1.62 25.59 -19.35
N GLY A 213 -0.66 25.39 -18.45
CA GLY A 213 0.69 25.94 -18.60
C GLY A 213 0.72 27.48 -18.63
N ALA A 214 -0.33 28.12 -18.10
CA ALA A 214 -0.42 29.58 -18.13
C ALA A 214 0.66 30.21 -17.27
N LYS A 215 1.24 31.31 -17.77
CA LYS A 215 2.27 32.06 -17.04
C LYS A 215 1.63 32.94 -15.99
N VAL A 216 2.20 32.96 -14.80
CA VAL A 216 1.79 33.85 -13.71
C VAL A 216 2.55 35.18 -13.85
N GLY A 217 1.81 36.28 -13.86
CA GLY A 217 2.40 37.62 -13.96
C GLY A 217 3.27 37.98 -12.74
N ARG A 218 4.34 38.73 -12.95
CA ARG A 218 5.25 39.15 -11.85
C ARG A 218 4.55 39.89 -10.72
N THR A 219 3.53 40.69 -11.03
CA THR A 219 2.74 41.39 -10.01
C THR A 219 2.00 40.42 -9.12
N ILE A 220 1.36 39.36 -9.67
CA ILE A 220 0.68 38.32 -8.93
C ILE A 220 1.67 37.55 -8.06
N GLN A 221 2.84 37.20 -8.60
CA GLN A 221 3.86 36.47 -7.83
C GLN A 221 4.29 37.29 -6.61
N ARG A 222 4.57 38.59 -6.79
CA ARG A 222 4.97 39.47 -5.68
C ARG A 222 3.87 39.58 -4.61
N ILE A 223 2.61 39.78 -5.02
CA ILE A 223 1.49 39.88 -4.05
C ILE A 223 1.34 38.59 -3.29
N ALA A 224 1.45 37.44 -3.98
CA ALA A 224 1.37 36.11 -3.37
C ALA A 224 2.51 35.88 -2.34
N GLU A 225 3.76 36.31 -2.67
CA GLU A 225 4.90 36.28 -1.75
C GLU A 225 4.66 37.12 -0.49
N GLU A 226 4.13 38.33 -0.67
CA GLU A 226 3.82 39.27 0.42
C GLU A 226 2.69 38.78 1.33
N THR A 227 1.72 38.03 0.78
CA THR A 227 0.56 37.51 1.51
C THR A 227 0.74 36.08 2.00
N GLY A 228 1.79 35.38 1.58
CA GLY A 228 2.07 34.02 1.95
C GLY A 228 1.21 32.99 1.21
N VAL A 229 0.61 33.34 0.08
CA VAL A 229 -0.18 32.45 -0.77
C VAL A 229 0.73 31.69 -1.71
N ALA A 230 0.64 30.36 -1.73
CA ALA A 230 1.42 29.55 -2.65
C ALA A 230 0.82 29.54 -4.06
N ILE A 231 1.67 29.45 -5.08
CA ILE A 231 1.25 29.32 -6.48
C ILE A 231 2.03 28.22 -7.16
N MET A 232 1.31 27.31 -7.82
CA MET A 232 1.90 26.31 -8.72
C MET A 232 1.28 26.41 -10.11
N THR A 233 2.03 25.99 -11.12
CA THR A 233 1.54 25.87 -12.50
C THR A 233 1.53 24.43 -12.95
N VAL A 234 0.49 24.05 -13.70
CA VAL A 234 0.30 22.70 -14.24
C VAL A 234 -0.08 22.75 -15.71
N ALA A 235 0.34 21.74 -16.46
CA ALA A 235 0.06 21.70 -17.90
C ALA A 235 -1.38 21.26 -18.22
N CYS A 236 -2.01 20.48 -17.34
CA CYS A 236 -3.38 19.98 -17.51
C CYS A 236 -4.42 21.11 -17.41
N ASP A 237 -5.62 20.85 -17.87
CA ASP A 237 -6.76 21.76 -17.71
C ASP A 237 -7.36 21.70 -16.30
N SER A 238 -8.33 22.56 -16.02
CA SER A 238 -8.96 22.66 -14.70
C SER A 238 -9.80 21.44 -14.34
N TYR A 239 -10.33 20.70 -15.31
CA TYR A 239 -11.08 19.47 -15.06
C TYR A 239 -10.16 18.32 -14.62
N ALA A 240 -9.01 18.19 -15.26
CA ALA A 240 -8.03 17.16 -14.94
C ALA A 240 -7.24 17.47 -13.64
N ALA A 241 -7.22 18.73 -13.22
CA ALA A 241 -6.57 19.18 -12.00
C ALA A 241 -7.48 19.07 -10.77
N GLY A 242 -8.81 19.13 -10.92
CA GLY A 242 -9.82 19.02 -9.87
C GLY A 242 -10.32 17.60 -9.70
#